data_0e078cc4e326bb5e1ce185d7477bcd13
#
_entry.id   0e078cc4e326bb5e1ce185d7477bcd13
#
_cell.length_a   1.000
_cell.length_b   1.000
_cell.length_c   1.000
_cell.angle_alpha   90.00
_cell.angle_beta   90.00
_cell.angle_gamma   90.00
#
_symmetry.space_group_name_H-M   'P 1'
#
loop_
_entity.id
_entity.type
_entity.pdbx_description
1 polymer ?
#
loop_
_entity_poly.entity_id
_entity_poly.type
_entity_poly.pdbx_seq_one_letter_code
_entity_poly.pdbx_strand_id
1 'polypeptide(L)'
;SLMEGHWGMGSTISSHASNRRFEVGAPGGGKGGQGPEENTRELRRALADRIEDNLKQLLERVERLLQQNRKEVLALAHALETYKTLPGEDVAAVINCELGSIADGRPYASEDFMKEIEQYHGACVSAHREHRNPEIPLPVRS
;
A
#
# COMPACT_ATOMS: atom_id res chain seq x y z
N SER A 1 -17.71 1.20 -2.68
CA SER A 1 -17.81 2.55 -2.17
C SER A 1 -17.23 2.70 -0.77
N LEU A 2 -17.55 1.81 0.16
CA LEU A 2 -16.96 1.84 1.50
C LEU A 2 -15.45 1.60 1.48
N MET A 3 -14.99 0.73 0.62
CA MET A 3 -13.56 0.48 0.45
C MET A 3 -12.82 1.65 -0.16
N GLU A 4 -13.37 2.27 -1.17
CA GLU A 4 -12.82 3.48 -1.79
C GLU A 4 -12.78 4.63 -0.79
N GLY A 5 -13.82 4.77 0.03
CA GLY A 5 -13.86 5.74 1.11
C GLY A 5 -12.76 5.53 2.14
N HIS A 6 -12.43 4.30 2.48
CA HIS A 6 -11.34 3.99 3.41
C HIS A 6 -9.96 4.34 2.87
N TRP A 7 -9.70 4.07 1.62
CA TRP A 7 -8.42 4.39 1.00
C TRP A 7 -8.19 5.90 0.90
N GLY A 8 -9.23 6.64 0.52
CA GLY A 8 -9.16 8.10 0.45
C GLY A 8 -9.15 8.77 1.82
N MET A 9 -9.87 8.21 2.78
CA MET A 9 -10.02 8.80 4.12
C MET A 9 -8.74 8.83 4.94
N GLY A 10 -7.88 7.84 4.82
CA GLY A 10 -6.62 7.80 5.56
C GLY A 10 -5.72 8.98 5.26
N SER A 11 -5.47 9.25 3.99
CA SER A 11 -4.65 10.37 3.57
C SER A 11 -5.37 11.72 3.72
N THR A 12 -6.66 11.76 3.47
CA THR A 12 -7.47 12.98 3.60
C THR A 12 -7.58 13.44 5.05
N ILE A 13 -7.79 12.52 5.98
CA ILE A 13 -7.87 12.85 7.40
C ILE A 13 -6.52 13.40 7.90
N SER A 14 -5.42 12.83 7.47
CA SER A 14 -4.08 13.34 7.81
C SER A 14 -3.87 14.75 7.28
N SER A 15 -4.25 15.02 6.05
CA SER A 15 -4.18 16.35 5.46
C SER A 15 -5.06 17.35 6.18
N HIS A 16 -6.29 16.98 6.50
CA HIS A 16 -7.21 17.86 7.21
C HIS A 16 -6.76 18.14 8.63
N ALA A 17 -6.29 17.15 9.34
CA ALA A 17 -5.77 17.35 10.69
C ALA A 17 -4.58 18.32 10.69
N SER A 18 -3.70 18.21 9.72
CA SER A 18 -2.57 19.13 9.57
C SER A 18 -3.05 20.53 9.24
N ASN A 19 -3.98 20.67 8.33
CA ASN A 19 -4.51 21.98 7.93
C ASN A 19 -5.31 22.64 9.05
N ARG A 20 -6.12 21.89 9.77
CA ARG A 20 -6.87 22.43 10.92
C ARG A 20 -5.97 22.92 12.03
N ARG A 21 -4.92 22.19 12.36
CA ARG A 21 -3.92 22.63 13.32
C ARG A 21 -3.23 23.89 12.88
N PHE A 22 -3.06 24.06 11.58
CA PHE A 22 -2.50 25.26 10.99
C PHE A 22 -3.39 26.48 11.15
N GLU A 23 -4.67 26.34 10.86
CA GLU A 23 -5.65 27.43 10.98
C GLU A 23 -5.86 27.83 12.42
N VAL A 24 -5.90 26.90 13.34
CA VAL A 24 -6.06 27.14 14.77
C VAL A 24 -4.76 27.69 15.39
N GLY A 25 -3.63 27.39 14.80
CA GLY A 25 -2.33 27.83 15.26
C GLY A 25 -1.93 29.26 14.84
N ALA A 26 -2.82 30.02 14.25
CA ALA A 26 -2.58 31.40 13.86
C ALA A 26 -3.35 32.38 14.76
N PRO A 27 -3.06 32.47 16.05
CA PRO A 27 -3.64 33.53 16.89
C PRO A 27 -2.97 34.83 16.53
N GLY A 28 -3.72 35.76 16.08
CA GLY A 28 -3.24 37.12 15.89
C GLY A 28 -2.79 37.71 17.20
N GLY A 29 -1.63 38.28 17.22
CA GLY A 29 -1.22 39.16 18.29
C GLY A 29 -0.07 38.66 19.12
N GLY A 30 1.12 38.83 18.61
CA GLY A 30 2.33 38.89 19.40
C GLY A 30 3.15 40.07 18.93
N LYS A 31 3.15 41.12 19.66
CA LYS A 31 4.07 42.24 19.48
C LYS A 31 5.45 41.81 19.95
N GLY A 32 6.32 41.54 19.05
CA GLY A 32 7.71 41.25 19.37
C GLY A 32 8.50 40.86 18.12
N GLY A 33 9.27 41.73 17.65
CA GLY A 33 10.54 41.74 17.01
C GLY A 33 10.87 40.82 15.85
N GLN A 34 10.29 39.70 15.65
CA GLN A 34 10.35 38.87 14.45
C GLN A 34 8.94 38.55 14.05
N GLY A 35 8.61 38.83 12.80
CA GLY A 35 7.24 38.77 12.36
C GLY A 35 6.59 37.40 12.57
N PRO A 36 5.29 37.38 12.90
CA PRO A 36 4.55 36.13 13.11
C PRO A 36 4.60 35.22 11.87
N GLU A 37 4.92 35.76 10.70
CA GLU A 37 5.11 35.01 9.46
C GLU A 37 6.34 34.09 9.48
N GLU A 38 7.42 34.53 10.11
CA GLU A 38 8.67 33.76 10.17
C GLU A 38 8.54 32.56 11.12
N ASN A 39 7.93 32.77 12.29
CA ASN A 39 7.61 31.70 13.20
C ASN A 39 6.63 30.70 12.60
N THR A 40 5.68 31.17 11.81
CA THR A 40 4.72 30.32 11.11
C THR A 40 5.42 29.49 10.03
N ARG A 41 6.39 30.06 9.30
CA ARG A 41 7.19 29.33 8.31
C ARG A 41 8.06 28.25 8.94
N GLU A 42 8.72 28.54 10.07
CA GLU A 42 9.52 27.58 10.80
C GLU A 42 8.66 26.44 11.34
N LEU A 43 7.47 26.76 11.87
CA LEU A 43 6.53 25.77 12.34
C LEU A 43 6.03 24.87 11.20
N ARG A 44 5.76 25.45 10.04
CA ARG A 44 5.37 24.70 8.84
C ARG A 44 6.46 23.75 8.38
N ARG A 45 7.71 24.19 8.37
CA ARG A 45 8.85 23.38 8.02
C ARG A 45 9.02 22.21 8.99
N ALA A 46 8.94 22.50 10.29
CA ALA A 46 9.04 21.48 11.33
C ALA A 46 7.94 20.43 11.20
N LEU A 47 6.70 20.85 10.94
CA LEU A 47 5.58 19.95 10.72
C LEU A 47 5.73 19.14 9.42
N ALA A 48 6.16 19.79 8.34
CA ALA A 48 6.39 19.12 7.06
C ALA A 48 7.48 18.06 7.18
N ASP A 49 8.60 18.38 7.84
CA ASP A 49 9.68 17.44 8.11
C ASP A 49 9.22 16.27 8.96
N ARG A 50 8.40 16.53 9.95
CA ARG A 50 7.86 15.49 10.85
C ARG A 50 6.88 14.55 10.13
N ILE A 51 6.02 15.11 9.28
CA ILE A 51 5.11 14.33 8.43
C ILE A 51 5.91 13.48 7.45
N GLU A 52 6.92 14.04 6.83
CA GLU A 52 7.80 13.35 5.89
C GLU A 52 8.55 12.20 6.56
N ASP A 53 9.11 12.43 7.75
CA ASP A 53 9.77 11.40 8.55
C ASP A 53 8.80 10.27 8.93
N ASN A 54 7.59 10.62 9.36
CA ASN A 54 6.56 9.63 9.70
C ASN A 54 6.16 8.79 8.47
N LEU A 55 5.97 9.43 7.32
CA LEU A 55 5.65 8.75 6.07
C LEU A 55 6.78 7.82 5.64
N LYS A 56 8.02 8.26 5.80
CA LYS A 56 9.20 7.47 5.49
C LYS A 56 9.29 6.22 6.39
N GLN A 57 9.07 6.38 7.69
CA GLN A 57 9.03 5.25 8.62
C GLN A 57 7.90 4.28 8.31
N LEU A 58 6.72 4.79 7.94
CA LEU A 58 5.58 3.97 7.53
C LEU A 58 5.88 3.21 6.24
N LEU A 59 6.50 3.86 5.27
CA LEU A 59 6.90 3.22 4.01
C LEU A 59 7.89 2.09 4.27
N GLU A 60 8.94 2.33 5.06
CA GLU A 60 9.92 1.30 5.42
C GLU A 60 9.25 0.12 6.14
N ARG A 61 8.30 0.40 7.00
CA ARG A 61 7.54 -0.62 7.73
C ARG A 61 6.67 -1.46 6.78
N VAL A 62 5.98 -0.81 5.85
CA VAL A 62 5.17 -1.48 4.83
C VAL A 62 6.05 -2.34 3.92
N GLU A 63 7.15 -1.81 3.44
CA GLU A 63 8.10 -2.57 2.61
C GLU A 63 8.61 -3.81 3.33
N ARG A 64 8.93 -3.67 4.60
CA ARG A 64 9.38 -4.79 5.44
C ARG A 64 8.30 -5.84 5.60
N LEU A 65 7.06 -5.43 5.86
CA LEU A 65 5.91 -6.33 5.95
C LEU A 65 5.67 -7.08 4.64
N LEU A 66 5.72 -6.39 3.52
CA LEU A 66 5.55 -7.00 2.20
C LEU A 66 6.67 -7.99 1.88
N GLN A 67 7.91 -7.67 2.24
CA GLN A 67 9.04 -8.58 2.04
C GLN A 67 8.92 -9.83 2.90
N GLN A 68 8.51 -9.69 4.16
CA GLN A 68 8.32 -10.81 5.09
C GLN A 68 7.17 -11.73 4.65
N ASN A 69 6.15 -11.19 4.02
CA ASN A 69 4.96 -11.91 3.57
C ASN A 69 4.87 -11.99 2.04
N ARG A 70 6.01 -11.95 1.36
CA ARG A 70 6.08 -11.91 -0.10
C ARG A 70 5.33 -13.06 -0.76
N LYS A 71 5.46 -14.28 -0.22
CA LYS A 71 4.80 -15.47 -0.74
C LYS A 71 3.27 -15.31 -0.71
N GLU A 72 2.73 -14.88 0.40
CA GLU A 72 1.30 -14.67 0.59
C GLU A 72 0.77 -13.56 -0.31
N VAL A 73 1.54 -12.48 -0.43
CA VAL A 73 1.18 -11.34 -1.30
C VAL A 73 1.12 -11.78 -2.77
N LEU A 74 2.11 -12.51 -3.23
CA LEU A 74 2.15 -13.02 -4.61
C LEU A 74 1.04 -14.04 -4.86
N ALA A 75 0.77 -14.91 -3.90
CA ALA A 75 -0.33 -15.88 -4.00
C ALA A 75 -1.69 -15.17 -4.12
N LEU A 76 -1.92 -14.16 -3.29
CA LEU A 76 -3.15 -13.36 -3.34
C LEU A 76 -3.27 -12.58 -4.65
N ALA A 77 -2.20 -11.98 -5.11
CA ALA A 77 -2.19 -11.25 -6.39
C ALA A 77 -2.54 -12.19 -7.55
N HIS A 78 -1.94 -13.37 -7.59
CA HIS A 78 -2.23 -14.38 -8.59
C HIS A 78 -3.70 -14.85 -8.52
N ALA A 79 -4.18 -15.12 -7.31
CA ALA A 79 -5.56 -15.55 -7.11
C ALA A 79 -6.55 -14.47 -7.54
N LEU A 80 -6.29 -13.20 -7.22
CA LEU A 80 -7.12 -12.07 -7.66
C LEU A 80 -7.12 -11.92 -9.17
N GLU A 81 -6.01 -12.14 -9.82
CA GLU A 81 -5.92 -12.09 -11.28
C GLU A 81 -6.68 -13.25 -11.93
N THR A 82 -6.64 -14.42 -11.30
CA THR A 82 -7.32 -15.63 -11.79
C THR A 82 -8.83 -15.58 -11.56
N TYR A 83 -9.27 -15.24 -10.35
CA TYR A 83 -10.68 -15.30 -9.95
C TYR A 83 -11.39 -13.95 -9.99
N LYS A 84 -10.66 -12.87 -10.11
CA LYS A 84 -11.12 -11.46 -10.17
C LYS A 84 -11.71 -10.94 -8.85
N THR A 85 -12.45 -11.76 -8.13
CA THR A 85 -13.03 -11.39 -6.84
C THR A 85 -12.78 -12.51 -5.85
N LEU A 86 -12.33 -12.16 -4.64
CA LEU A 86 -12.10 -13.10 -3.55
C LEU A 86 -12.86 -12.64 -2.32
N PRO A 87 -13.84 -13.44 -1.83
CA PRO A 87 -14.40 -13.23 -0.50
C PRO A 87 -13.33 -13.42 0.59
N GLY A 88 -13.58 -12.87 1.78
CA GLY A 88 -12.62 -12.98 2.89
C GLY A 88 -12.24 -14.41 3.26
N GLU A 89 -13.17 -15.33 3.14
CA GLU A 89 -12.94 -16.77 3.38
C GLU A 89 -11.92 -17.35 2.39
N ASP A 90 -12.02 -16.96 1.13
CA ASP A 90 -11.11 -17.41 0.09
C ASP A 90 -9.74 -16.75 0.20
N VAL A 91 -9.68 -15.51 0.66
CA VAL A 91 -8.41 -14.84 0.99
C VAL A 91 -7.65 -15.66 2.04
N ALA A 92 -8.33 -16.06 3.11
CA ALA A 92 -7.75 -16.90 4.15
C ALA A 92 -7.32 -18.25 3.60
N ALA A 93 -8.13 -18.88 2.75
CA ALA A 93 -7.81 -20.15 2.12
C ALA A 93 -6.55 -20.07 1.24
N VAL A 94 -6.40 -19.00 0.47
CA VAL A 94 -5.20 -18.78 -0.35
C VAL A 94 -3.97 -18.61 0.52
N ILE A 95 -4.05 -17.81 1.58
CA ILE A 95 -2.93 -17.60 2.51
C ILE A 95 -2.51 -18.88 3.20
N ASN A 96 -3.48 -19.69 3.62
CA ASN A 96 -3.24 -20.95 4.33
C ASN A 96 -2.97 -22.14 3.40
N CYS A 97 -3.00 -21.93 2.09
CA CYS A 97 -2.85 -22.99 1.08
C CYS A 97 -3.93 -24.08 1.20
N GLU A 98 -5.15 -23.66 1.44
CA GLU A 98 -6.32 -24.52 1.62
C GLU A 98 -7.32 -24.33 0.47
N LEU A 99 -8.27 -25.25 0.37
CA LEU A 99 -9.37 -25.14 -0.57
C LEU A 99 -10.43 -24.18 -0.03
N GLY A 100 -10.67 -23.08 -0.76
CA GLY A 100 -11.76 -22.17 -0.48
C GLY A 100 -13.04 -22.52 -1.22
N SER A 101 -14.07 -21.71 -1.04
CA SER A 101 -15.38 -21.93 -1.69
C SER A 101 -15.34 -21.57 -3.19
N ILE A 102 -14.56 -20.59 -3.58
CA ILE A 102 -14.39 -20.13 -4.96
C ILE A 102 -12.96 -20.41 -5.43
N ALA A 103 -11.98 -20.03 -4.63
CA ALA A 103 -10.57 -20.15 -4.95
C ALA A 103 -9.94 -21.36 -4.31
N ASP A 104 -9.07 -22.03 -5.05
CA ASP A 104 -8.26 -23.12 -4.54
C ASP A 104 -6.87 -22.59 -4.17
N GLY A 105 -6.57 -22.57 -2.87
CA GLY A 105 -5.27 -22.13 -2.36
C GLY A 105 -4.20 -23.23 -2.30
N ARG A 106 -4.56 -24.47 -2.53
CA ARG A 106 -3.63 -25.61 -2.41
C ARG A 106 -2.44 -25.53 -3.38
N PRO A 107 -2.59 -25.06 -4.63
CA PRO A 107 -1.44 -24.94 -5.53
C PRO A 107 -0.33 -24.02 -5.00
N TYR A 108 -0.65 -23.06 -4.18
CA TYR A 108 0.33 -22.11 -3.62
C TYR A 108 1.25 -22.74 -2.57
N ALA A 109 0.96 -23.96 -2.13
CA ALA A 109 1.88 -24.73 -1.30
C ALA A 109 3.09 -25.26 -2.08
N SER A 110 2.99 -25.34 -3.42
CA SER A 110 4.06 -25.81 -4.29
C SER A 110 5.10 -24.70 -4.50
N GLU A 111 6.35 -24.98 -4.18
CA GLU A 111 7.45 -24.06 -4.43
C GLU A 111 7.68 -23.79 -5.92
N ASP A 112 7.50 -24.83 -6.75
CA ASP A 112 7.68 -24.70 -8.19
C ASP A 112 6.63 -23.76 -8.78
N PHE A 113 5.39 -23.89 -8.36
CA PHE A 113 4.33 -22.99 -8.79
C PHE A 113 4.59 -21.55 -8.31
N MET A 114 5.07 -21.38 -7.09
CA MET A 114 5.43 -20.06 -6.57
C MET A 114 6.60 -19.44 -7.35
N LYS A 115 7.55 -20.23 -7.83
CA LYS A 115 8.62 -19.74 -8.72
C LYS A 115 8.07 -19.25 -10.05
N GLU A 116 7.11 -19.97 -10.63
CA GLU A 116 6.44 -19.55 -11.86
C GLU A 116 5.71 -18.22 -11.65
N ILE A 117 5.02 -18.07 -10.52
CA ILE A 117 4.35 -16.81 -10.15
C ILE A 117 5.36 -15.68 -9.97
N GLU A 118 6.49 -15.94 -9.34
CA GLU A 118 7.57 -14.96 -9.16
C GLU A 118 8.13 -14.50 -10.52
N GLN A 119 8.34 -15.41 -11.45
CA GLN A 119 8.78 -15.09 -12.81
C GLN A 119 7.75 -14.25 -13.56
N TYR A 120 6.48 -14.61 -13.43
CA TYR A 120 5.38 -13.84 -14.01
C TYR A 120 5.32 -12.43 -13.42
N HIS A 121 5.46 -12.31 -12.11
CA HIS A 121 5.51 -11.01 -11.44
C HIS A 121 6.66 -10.15 -11.99
N GLY A 122 7.85 -10.73 -12.11
CA GLY A 122 9.00 -10.04 -12.68
C GLY A 122 8.76 -9.54 -14.10
N ALA A 123 8.12 -10.37 -14.93
CA ALA A 123 7.75 -10.00 -16.29
C ALA A 123 6.72 -8.87 -16.31
N CYS A 124 5.75 -8.90 -15.40
CA CYS A 124 4.76 -7.82 -15.26
C CYS A 124 5.40 -6.50 -14.83
N VAL A 125 6.33 -6.54 -13.90
CA VAL A 125 7.06 -5.34 -13.44
C VAL A 125 7.85 -4.72 -14.58
N SER A 126 8.58 -5.53 -15.35
CA SER A 126 9.34 -5.07 -16.51
C SER A 126 8.42 -4.50 -17.59
N ALA A 127 7.35 -5.20 -17.90
CA ALA A 127 6.36 -4.75 -18.89
C ALA A 127 5.72 -3.41 -18.47
N HIS A 128 5.40 -3.25 -17.19
CA HIS A 128 4.85 -2.01 -16.66
C HIS A 128 5.82 -0.83 -16.85
N ARG A 129 7.10 -1.05 -16.54
CA ARG A 129 8.14 -0.01 -16.72
C ARG A 129 8.33 0.39 -18.17
N GLU A 130 8.17 -0.56 -19.08
CA GLU A 130 8.35 -0.36 -20.52
C GLU A 130 7.04 -0.01 -21.26
N HIS A 131 5.95 0.15 -20.52
CA HIS A 131 4.62 0.45 -21.05
C HIS A 131 4.15 -0.54 -22.11
N ARG A 132 4.41 -1.83 -21.87
CA ARG A 132 4.00 -2.94 -22.76
C ARG A 132 3.28 -4.02 -21.96
N ASN A 133 2.73 -5.00 -22.64
CA ASN A 133 2.13 -6.16 -22.01
C ASN A 133 3.19 -7.19 -21.63
N PRO A 134 2.97 -7.97 -20.54
CA PRO A 134 3.91 -9.03 -20.18
C PRO A 134 3.97 -10.12 -21.27
N GLU A 135 5.16 -10.64 -21.50
CA GLU A 135 5.41 -11.65 -22.53
C GLU A 135 5.06 -13.06 -22.08
N ILE A 136 4.96 -13.26 -20.78
CA ILE A 136 4.68 -14.57 -20.18
C ILE A 136 3.19 -14.64 -19.82
N PRO A 137 2.51 -15.76 -20.11
CA PRO A 137 1.12 -15.92 -19.69
C PRO A 137 1.01 -16.14 -18.19
N LEU A 138 -0.16 -15.84 -17.63
CA LEU A 138 -0.45 -16.08 -16.24
C LEU A 138 -0.31 -17.59 -15.93
N PRO A 139 0.51 -17.98 -14.93
CA PRO A 139 0.64 -19.39 -14.55
C PRO A 139 -0.70 -19.96 -14.10
N VAL A 140 -1.01 -21.16 -14.58
CA VAL A 140 -2.26 -21.85 -14.25
C VAL A 140 -1.93 -23.26 -13.75
N ARG A 141 -2.53 -23.63 -12.64
CA ARG A 141 -2.53 -25.01 -12.14
C ARG A 141 -3.95 -25.57 -12.19
N SER A 142 -4.06 -26.68 -12.79
CA SER A 142 -5.30 -27.45 -12.82
C SER A 142 -5.37 -28.41 -11.63
#